data_ce747ef6a623f7a0995ec52f939d809a
#
_entry.id   ce747ef6a623f7a0995ec52f939d809a
#
_cell.length_a   1.000
_cell.length_b   1.000
_cell.length_c   1.000
_cell.angle_alpha   90.00
_cell.angle_beta   90.00
_cell.angle_gamma   90.00
#
_symmetry.space_group_name_H-M   'P 1'
#
loop_
_entity.id
_entity.type
_entity.pdbx_description
1 polymer ?
#
loop_
_entity_poly.entity_id
_entity_poly.type
_entity_poly.pdbx_seq_one_letter_code
_entity_poly.pdbx_strand_id
1 'polypeptide(L)'
;KIIANYIIRLAKGNLKLSITYLFTATTFLSMWINNTAVAAMMLPLTMGMLKGINAEKNHRLYAFVLLGMAFSASIGGIGTLVGSAPNAILASQIPVTFTEWLGYGFPVMVLLVPSMIFSLWVILRPDFSVEFNPSLEKVSFNRKNIITLLIFIGMAIMLLFSSLLNPWISSLLELPKKIENFDT
;
A
#
# COMPACT_ATOMS: atom_id res chain seq x y z
N LYS A 1 13.88 2.91 2.02
CA LYS A 1 14.91 3.69 1.31
C LYS A 1 14.93 3.39 -0.20
N ILE A 2 14.90 2.10 -0.65
CA ILE A 2 14.91 1.72 -2.09
C ILE A 2 13.71 2.32 -2.82
N ILE A 3 12.51 2.13 -2.28
CA ILE A 3 11.25 2.61 -2.86
C ILE A 3 11.26 4.14 -2.99
N ALA A 4 11.76 4.86 -1.96
CA ALA A 4 11.85 6.32 -2.00
C ALA A 4 12.69 6.87 -3.14
N ASN A 5 13.90 6.33 -3.25
CA ASN A 5 14.82 6.78 -4.28
C ASN A 5 14.34 6.44 -5.69
N TYR A 6 13.65 5.29 -5.83
CA TYR A 6 13.03 4.91 -7.10
C TYR A 6 11.88 5.87 -7.45
N ILE A 7 11.02 6.18 -6.48
CA ILE A 7 9.93 7.16 -6.61
C ILE A 7 10.47 8.53 -7.04
N ILE A 8 11.50 9.04 -6.35
CA ILE A 8 12.07 10.37 -6.63
C ILE A 8 12.76 10.40 -7.99
N ARG A 9 13.45 9.32 -8.39
CA ARG A 9 14.06 9.20 -9.71
C ARG A 9 13.02 9.17 -10.83
N LEU A 10 11.95 8.39 -10.67
CA LEU A 10 10.84 8.35 -11.63
C LEU A 10 10.14 9.71 -11.76
N ALA A 11 10.04 10.45 -10.66
CA ALA A 11 9.42 11.76 -10.63
C ALA A 11 10.30 12.87 -11.23
N LYS A 12 11.56 12.58 -11.62
CA LYS A 12 12.50 13.55 -12.24
C LYS A 12 12.58 14.89 -11.47
N GLY A 13 12.52 14.84 -10.14
CA GLY A 13 12.53 16.04 -9.30
C GLY A 13 11.20 16.81 -9.25
N ASN A 14 10.12 16.29 -9.80
CA ASN A 14 8.79 16.91 -9.70
C ASN A 14 8.12 16.49 -8.39
N LEU A 15 7.84 17.48 -7.52
CA LEU A 15 7.23 17.26 -6.21
C LEU A 15 5.85 16.61 -6.31
N LYS A 16 4.98 17.05 -7.22
CA LYS A 16 3.63 16.48 -7.41
C LYS A 16 3.70 14.99 -7.78
N LEU A 17 4.57 14.64 -8.73
CA LEU A 17 4.77 13.25 -9.14
C LEU A 17 5.36 12.41 -8.01
N SER A 18 6.31 12.96 -7.23
CA SER A 18 6.89 12.27 -6.08
C SER A 18 5.83 11.93 -5.03
N ILE A 19 4.93 12.88 -4.73
CA ILE A 19 3.82 12.69 -3.80
C ILE A 19 2.82 11.66 -4.34
N THR A 20 2.47 11.74 -5.62
CA THR A 20 1.55 10.76 -6.25
C THR A 20 2.13 9.34 -6.18
N TYR A 21 3.40 9.16 -6.52
CA TYR A 21 4.06 7.86 -6.41
C TYR A 21 4.19 7.38 -4.96
N LEU A 22 4.42 8.29 -4.01
CA LEU A 22 4.42 7.97 -2.59
C LEU A 22 3.06 7.40 -2.17
N PHE A 23 1.96 8.07 -2.50
CA PHE A 23 0.61 7.62 -2.16
C PHE A 23 0.28 6.29 -2.84
N THR A 24 0.59 6.15 -4.13
CA THR A 24 0.37 4.90 -4.87
C THR A 24 1.17 3.73 -4.28
N ALA A 25 2.45 3.94 -3.97
CA ALA A 25 3.28 2.92 -3.34
C ALA A 25 2.78 2.55 -1.94
N THR A 26 2.36 3.54 -1.14
CA THR A 26 1.78 3.32 0.19
C THR A 26 0.49 2.51 0.10
N THR A 27 -0.42 2.88 -0.80
CA THR A 27 -1.66 2.16 -1.06
C THR A 27 -1.39 0.71 -1.46
N PHE A 28 -0.49 0.50 -2.43
CA PHE A 28 -0.16 -0.84 -2.91
C PHE A 28 0.48 -1.72 -1.83
N LEU A 29 1.41 -1.19 -1.04
CA LEU A 29 2.02 -1.94 0.06
C LEU A 29 1.00 -2.29 1.14
N SER A 30 0.05 -1.40 1.41
CA SER A 30 -0.97 -1.62 2.44
C SER A 30 -2.04 -2.64 2.03
N MET A 31 -2.14 -2.99 0.76
CA MET A 31 -2.95 -4.14 0.34
C MET A 31 -2.44 -5.47 0.91
N TRP A 32 -1.15 -5.57 1.21
CA TRP A 32 -0.47 -6.81 1.60
C TRP A 32 0.07 -6.80 3.02
N ILE A 33 0.25 -5.62 3.60
CA ILE A 33 0.87 -5.41 4.90
C ILE A 33 -0.09 -4.56 5.73
N ASN A 34 -0.16 -4.82 7.03
CA ASN A 34 -0.98 -4.05 7.97
C ASN A 34 -0.76 -2.53 7.82
N ASN A 35 -1.86 -1.75 7.78
CA ASN A 35 -1.88 -0.30 7.55
C ASN A 35 -0.94 0.47 8.46
N THR A 36 -0.94 0.13 9.77
CA THR A 36 -0.07 0.80 10.77
C THR A 36 1.41 0.54 10.48
N ALA A 37 1.76 -0.69 10.12
CA ALA A 37 3.14 -1.05 9.78
C ALA A 37 3.59 -0.31 8.52
N VAL A 38 2.74 -0.22 7.49
CA VAL A 38 3.03 0.53 6.27
C VAL A 38 3.18 2.02 6.58
N ALA A 39 2.27 2.62 7.33
CA ALA A 39 2.35 4.03 7.73
C ALA A 39 3.65 4.32 8.51
N ALA A 40 4.00 3.48 9.48
CA ALA A 40 5.24 3.62 10.25
C ALA A 40 6.51 3.49 9.37
N MET A 41 6.49 2.59 8.38
CA MET A 41 7.61 2.41 7.45
C MET A 41 7.72 3.56 6.44
N MET A 42 6.58 4.11 5.99
CA MET A 42 6.55 5.18 5.00
C MET A 42 6.80 6.57 5.61
N LEU A 43 6.57 6.75 6.93
CA LEU A 43 6.76 8.04 7.59
C LEU A 43 8.20 8.58 7.50
N PRO A 44 9.26 7.85 7.84
CA PRO A 44 10.63 8.34 7.69
C PRO A 44 10.99 8.68 6.24
N LEU A 45 10.41 7.94 5.30
CA LEU A 45 10.56 8.14 3.86
C LEU A 45 9.91 9.45 3.41
N THR A 46 8.67 9.69 3.87
CA THR A 46 7.91 10.91 3.62
C THR A 46 8.64 12.13 4.21
N MET A 47 9.13 12.02 5.46
CA MET A 47 9.91 13.08 6.10
C MET A 47 11.24 13.34 5.38
N GLY A 48 11.90 12.28 4.91
CA GLY A 48 13.11 12.39 4.07
C GLY A 48 12.84 13.11 2.74
N MET A 49 11.70 12.86 2.12
CA MET A 49 11.28 13.54 0.89
C MET A 49 11.01 15.03 1.12
N LEU A 50 10.39 15.38 2.25
CA LEU A 50 10.09 16.77 2.62
C LEU A 50 11.31 17.53 3.20
N LYS A 51 12.42 16.85 3.42
CA LYS A 51 13.66 17.45 3.95
C LYS A 51 14.14 18.56 3.02
N GLY A 52 14.37 19.74 3.56
CA GLY A 52 14.77 20.95 2.80
C GLY A 52 13.62 21.91 2.52
N ILE A 53 12.38 21.49 2.65
CA ILE A 53 11.21 22.38 2.61
C ILE A 53 10.95 22.91 4.03
N ASN A 54 10.80 24.23 4.17
CA ASN A 54 10.52 24.84 5.48
C ASN A 54 9.10 24.49 5.94
N ALA A 55 8.98 23.71 7.04
CA ALA A 55 7.72 23.23 7.56
C ALA A 55 6.78 24.34 8.05
N GLU A 56 7.33 25.39 8.69
CA GLU A 56 6.54 26.50 9.22
C GLU A 56 5.86 27.32 8.12
N LYS A 57 6.58 27.55 7.01
CA LYS A 57 6.04 28.27 5.85
C LYS A 57 5.12 27.41 5.00
N ASN A 58 5.32 26.09 4.99
CA ASN A 58 4.62 25.14 4.10
C ASN A 58 3.81 24.08 4.87
N HIS A 59 3.25 24.44 6.04
CA HIS A 59 2.50 23.53 6.91
C HIS A 59 1.34 22.82 6.18
N ARG A 60 0.68 23.48 5.22
CA ARG A 60 -0.40 22.89 4.41
C ARG A 60 0.10 21.77 3.49
N LEU A 61 1.28 21.96 2.90
CA LEU A 61 1.93 20.93 2.09
C LEU A 61 2.35 19.74 2.97
N TYR A 62 2.92 19.99 4.13
CA TYR A 62 3.27 18.94 5.09
C TYR A 62 2.03 18.16 5.53
N ALA A 63 0.95 18.84 5.91
CA ALA A 63 -0.31 18.21 6.27
C ALA A 63 -0.87 17.38 5.11
N PHE A 64 -0.86 17.90 3.89
CA PHE A 64 -1.32 17.19 2.69
C PHE A 64 -0.56 15.88 2.47
N VAL A 65 0.77 15.93 2.55
CA VAL A 65 1.61 14.76 2.28
C VAL A 65 1.51 13.73 3.40
N LEU A 66 1.54 14.16 4.66
CA LEU A 66 1.47 13.25 5.81
C LEU A 66 0.09 12.61 5.97
N LEU A 67 -0.98 13.40 5.86
CA LEU A 67 -2.36 12.88 5.92
C LEU A 67 -2.67 12.01 4.69
N GLY A 68 -2.24 12.45 3.51
CA GLY A 68 -2.42 11.67 2.29
C GLY A 68 -1.71 10.32 2.36
N MET A 69 -0.49 10.25 2.90
CA MET A 69 0.23 9.01 3.14
C MET A 69 -0.50 8.11 4.14
N ALA A 70 -0.97 8.66 5.27
CA ALA A 70 -1.68 7.89 6.30
C ALA A 70 -3.02 7.35 5.79
N PHE A 71 -3.79 8.17 5.07
CA PHE A 71 -5.05 7.71 4.45
C PHE A 71 -4.81 6.73 3.30
N SER A 72 -3.73 6.90 2.52
CA SER A 72 -3.34 5.92 1.50
C SER A 72 -3.06 4.54 2.10
N ALA A 73 -2.41 4.50 3.27
CA ALA A 73 -2.21 3.26 4.01
C ALA A 73 -3.56 2.64 4.46
N SER A 74 -4.47 3.45 5.00
CA SER A 74 -5.78 2.96 5.47
C SER A 74 -6.67 2.48 4.32
N ILE A 75 -6.76 3.24 3.23
CA ILE A 75 -7.56 2.89 2.05
C ILE A 75 -6.96 1.67 1.33
N GLY A 76 -5.63 1.60 1.23
CA GLY A 76 -4.95 0.47 0.60
C GLY A 76 -5.29 -0.86 1.25
N GLY A 77 -5.44 -0.88 2.59
CA GLY A 77 -5.82 -2.08 3.32
C GLY A 77 -7.20 -2.64 2.98
N ILE A 78 -8.09 -1.85 2.37
CA ILE A 78 -9.41 -2.33 1.91
C ILE A 78 -9.26 -3.25 0.69
N GLY A 79 -8.23 -3.03 -0.13
CA GLY A 79 -8.07 -3.69 -1.43
C GLY A 79 -7.97 -5.22 -1.38
N THR A 80 -7.49 -5.82 -0.28
CA THR A 80 -7.39 -7.29 -0.13
C THR A 80 -7.86 -7.76 1.24
N LEU A 81 -8.14 -9.06 1.35
CA LEU A 81 -8.52 -9.69 2.62
C LEU A 81 -7.45 -9.54 3.70
N VAL A 82 -6.17 -9.62 3.34
CA VAL A 82 -5.05 -9.61 4.27
C VAL A 82 -4.57 -8.19 4.61
N GLY A 83 -5.02 -7.18 3.86
CA GLY A 83 -4.58 -5.80 4.04
C GLY A 83 -4.98 -5.17 5.37
N SER A 84 -6.10 -5.60 5.97
CA SER A 84 -6.53 -5.11 7.27
C SER A 84 -7.24 -6.18 8.11
N ALA A 85 -7.10 -6.10 9.45
CA ALA A 85 -7.75 -7.03 10.37
C ALA A 85 -9.29 -7.08 10.27
N PRO A 86 -10.01 -5.94 10.11
CA PRO A 86 -11.45 -5.98 9.90
C PRO A 86 -11.90 -6.81 8.70
N ASN A 87 -11.13 -6.80 7.61
CA ASN A 87 -11.45 -7.60 6.43
C ASN A 87 -11.39 -9.11 6.75
N ALA A 88 -10.32 -9.53 7.45
CA ALA A 88 -10.16 -10.93 7.86
C ALA A 88 -11.26 -11.39 8.84
N ILE A 89 -11.68 -10.50 9.77
CA ILE A 89 -12.78 -10.79 10.70
C ILE A 89 -14.09 -10.95 9.92
N LEU A 90 -14.40 -10.06 8.98
CA LEU A 90 -15.60 -10.18 8.15
C LEU A 90 -15.57 -11.46 7.32
N ALA A 91 -14.44 -11.78 6.72
CA ALA A 91 -14.28 -12.99 5.92
C ALA A 91 -14.41 -14.30 6.73
N SER A 92 -14.17 -14.24 8.04
CA SER A 92 -14.42 -15.40 8.93
C SER A 92 -15.91 -15.64 9.22
N GLN A 93 -16.76 -14.64 8.96
CA GLN A 93 -18.21 -14.71 9.21
C GLN A 93 -19.03 -14.96 7.93
N ILE A 94 -18.47 -14.65 6.77
CA ILE A 94 -19.10 -14.86 5.48
C ILE A 94 -18.17 -15.67 4.56
N PRO A 95 -18.71 -16.65 3.80
CA PRO A 95 -17.91 -17.46 2.89
C PRO A 95 -17.48 -16.59 1.68
N VAL A 96 -16.34 -15.91 1.80
CA VAL A 96 -15.76 -15.10 0.73
C VAL A 96 -14.31 -15.49 0.49
N THR A 97 -13.98 -15.78 -0.75
CA THR A 97 -12.62 -16.11 -1.17
C THR A 97 -11.77 -14.85 -1.33
N PHE A 98 -10.45 -15.01 -1.32
CA PHE A 98 -9.52 -13.90 -1.57
C PHE A 98 -9.78 -13.19 -2.91
N THR A 99 -10.08 -13.96 -3.94
CA THR A 99 -10.32 -13.44 -5.30
C THR A 99 -11.65 -12.69 -5.39
N GLU A 100 -12.70 -13.18 -4.74
CA GLU A 100 -13.98 -12.48 -4.65
C GLU A 100 -13.85 -11.16 -3.91
N TRP A 101 -13.13 -11.17 -2.75
CA TRP A 101 -12.84 -9.93 -2.04
C TRP A 101 -12.11 -8.92 -2.90
N LEU A 102 -11.09 -9.35 -3.64
CA LEU A 102 -10.34 -8.48 -4.54
C LEU A 102 -11.25 -7.84 -5.60
N GLY A 103 -12.25 -8.59 -6.09
CA GLY A 103 -13.25 -8.09 -7.05
C GLY A 103 -14.08 -6.94 -6.51
N TYR A 104 -14.33 -6.87 -5.20
CA TYR A 104 -15.07 -5.79 -4.55
C TYR A 104 -14.14 -4.71 -3.96
N GLY A 105 -13.13 -5.11 -3.21
CA GLY A 105 -12.26 -4.21 -2.47
C GLY A 105 -11.35 -3.37 -3.37
N PHE A 106 -10.80 -3.96 -4.43
CA PHE A 106 -9.89 -3.26 -5.33
C PHE A 106 -10.57 -2.10 -6.09
N PRO A 107 -11.76 -2.25 -6.72
CA PRO A 107 -12.45 -1.13 -7.35
C PRO A 107 -12.80 -0.01 -6.36
N VAL A 108 -13.25 -0.37 -5.15
CA VAL A 108 -13.55 0.61 -4.09
C VAL A 108 -12.30 1.39 -3.71
N MET A 109 -11.17 0.70 -3.49
CA MET A 109 -9.89 1.34 -3.20
C MET A 109 -9.45 2.29 -4.32
N VAL A 110 -9.57 1.88 -5.59
CA VAL A 110 -9.20 2.69 -6.77
C VAL A 110 -10.05 3.95 -6.87
N LEU A 111 -11.31 3.93 -6.45
CA LEU A 111 -12.18 5.11 -6.40
C LEU A 111 -11.88 6.00 -5.17
N LEU A 112 -11.59 5.40 -4.02
CA LEU A 112 -11.37 6.13 -2.78
C LEU A 112 -10.05 6.90 -2.78
N VAL A 113 -8.97 6.37 -3.36
CA VAL A 113 -7.66 7.04 -3.39
C VAL A 113 -7.70 8.38 -4.12
N PRO A 114 -8.20 8.50 -5.35
CA PRO A 114 -8.35 9.80 -6.01
C PRO A 114 -9.31 10.75 -5.27
N SER A 115 -10.41 10.22 -4.73
CA SER A 115 -11.38 11.01 -3.96
C SER A 115 -10.75 11.60 -2.70
N MET A 116 -9.94 10.83 -2.00
CA MET A 116 -9.14 11.27 -0.85
C MET A 116 -8.14 12.37 -1.23
N ILE A 117 -7.37 12.15 -2.30
CA ILE A 117 -6.40 13.13 -2.80
C ILE A 117 -7.09 14.42 -3.17
N PHE A 118 -8.22 14.35 -3.87
CA PHE A 118 -9.02 15.51 -4.25
C PHE A 118 -9.56 16.25 -3.03
N SER A 119 -10.14 15.54 -2.06
CA SER A 119 -10.67 16.12 -0.82
C SER A 119 -9.58 16.84 -0.03
N LEU A 120 -8.42 16.20 0.16
CA LEU A 120 -7.28 16.83 0.84
C LEU A 120 -6.76 18.05 0.07
N TRP A 121 -6.72 17.99 -1.26
CA TRP A 121 -6.30 19.12 -2.08
C TRP A 121 -7.24 20.32 -1.96
N VAL A 122 -8.55 20.10 -1.97
CA VAL A 122 -9.56 21.16 -1.81
C VAL A 122 -9.49 21.80 -0.43
N ILE A 123 -9.32 20.98 0.63
CA ILE A 123 -9.31 21.46 2.03
C ILE A 123 -8.01 22.17 2.36
N LEU A 124 -6.88 21.57 2.06
CA LEU A 124 -5.56 22.05 2.48
C LEU A 124 -4.94 23.05 1.51
N ARG A 125 -5.30 22.99 0.23
CA ARG A 125 -4.76 23.85 -0.84
C ARG A 125 -3.23 23.97 -0.76
N PRO A 126 -2.49 22.84 -0.86
CA PRO A 126 -1.05 22.84 -0.71
C PRO A 126 -0.38 23.63 -1.84
N ASP A 127 0.66 24.38 -1.50
CA ASP A 127 1.50 25.03 -2.49
C ASP A 127 2.58 24.07 -2.98
N PHE A 128 2.58 23.78 -4.26
CA PHE A 128 3.56 22.88 -4.92
C PHE A 128 4.67 23.65 -5.65
N SER A 129 4.70 24.99 -5.56
CA SER A 129 5.71 25.83 -6.22
C SER A 129 7.04 25.91 -5.46
N VAL A 130 7.14 25.19 -4.33
CA VAL A 130 8.33 25.14 -3.49
C VAL A 130 9.50 24.49 -4.23
N GLU A 131 10.72 24.98 -4.03
CA GLU A 131 11.93 24.34 -4.52
C GLU A 131 12.07 22.94 -3.90
N PHE A 132 12.04 21.93 -4.76
CA PHE A 132 12.16 20.55 -4.37
C PHE A 132 13.52 19.99 -4.83
N ASN A 133 14.44 19.88 -3.89
CA ASN A 133 15.78 19.34 -4.11
C ASN A 133 15.96 18.06 -3.26
N PRO A 134 15.42 16.94 -3.75
CA PRO A 134 15.49 15.69 -2.98
C PRO A 134 16.94 15.18 -2.90
N SER A 135 17.41 14.90 -1.70
CA SER A 135 18.69 14.22 -1.50
C SER A 135 18.56 12.75 -1.91
N LEU A 136 19.05 12.43 -3.12
CA LEU A 136 19.10 11.06 -3.59
C LEU A 136 20.24 10.30 -2.89
N GLU A 137 19.91 9.48 -1.90
CA GLU A 137 20.85 8.49 -1.38
C GLU A 137 21.06 7.39 -2.43
N LYS A 138 22.32 7.00 -2.69
CA LYS A 138 22.63 5.86 -3.56
C LYS A 138 22.09 4.59 -2.93
N VAL A 139 21.10 3.97 -3.55
CA VAL A 139 20.57 2.68 -3.12
C VAL A 139 21.34 1.57 -3.81
N SER A 140 22.00 0.73 -3.04
CA SER A 140 22.54 -0.51 -3.55
C SER A 140 21.48 -1.61 -3.44
N PHE A 141 21.19 -2.25 -4.55
CA PHE A 141 20.41 -3.48 -4.56
C PHE A 141 21.28 -4.61 -3.97
N ASN A 142 20.98 -4.97 -2.71
CA ASN A 142 21.65 -6.08 -2.08
C ASN A 142 20.88 -7.39 -2.39
N ARG A 143 21.59 -8.52 -2.44
CA ARG A 143 21.03 -9.86 -2.65
C ARG A 143 19.86 -10.16 -1.70
N LYS A 144 19.93 -9.70 -0.45
CA LYS A 144 18.84 -9.81 0.54
C LYS A 144 17.54 -9.13 0.09
N ASN A 145 17.64 -7.94 -0.52
CA ASN A 145 16.47 -7.18 -0.99
C ASN A 145 15.77 -7.89 -2.15
N ILE A 146 16.54 -8.52 -3.04
CA ILE A 146 16.01 -9.30 -4.17
C ILE A 146 15.28 -10.53 -3.66
N ILE A 147 15.87 -11.27 -2.71
CA ILE A 147 15.25 -12.45 -2.11
C ILE A 147 13.93 -12.06 -1.41
N THR A 148 13.92 -10.98 -0.63
CA THR A 148 12.70 -10.49 0.04
C THR A 148 11.61 -10.14 -0.97
N LEU A 149 11.97 -9.48 -2.08
CA LEU A 149 11.02 -9.13 -3.14
C LEU A 149 10.46 -10.39 -3.83
N LEU A 150 11.29 -11.39 -4.10
CA LEU A 150 10.85 -12.64 -4.71
C LEU A 150 9.90 -13.42 -3.79
N ILE A 151 10.20 -13.49 -2.48
CA ILE A 151 9.32 -14.12 -1.49
C ILE A 151 7.97 -13.38 -1.44
N PHE A 152 8.00 -12.04 -1.42
CA PHE A 152 6.78 -11.23 -1.39
C PHE A 152 5.91 -11.45 -2.64
N ILE A 153 6.52 -11.44 -3.83
CA ILE A 153 5.82 -11.72 -5.10
C ILE A 153 5.27 -13.15 -5.11
N GLY A 154 6.04 -14.14 -4.66
CA GLY A 154 5.60 -15.54 -4.56
C GLY A 154 4.38 -15.69 -3.65
N MET A 155 4.41 -15.04 -2.47
CA MET A 155 3.26 -15.03 -1.56
C MET A 155 2.03 -14.37 -2.18
N ALA A 156 2.20 -13.24 -2.85
CA ALA A 156 1.11 -12.53 -3.51
C ALA A 156 0.47 -13.38 -4.62
N ILE A 157 1.29 -14.05 -5.43
CA ILE A 157 0.81 -14.98 -6.47
C ILE A 157 0.06 -16.14 -5.83
N MET A 158 0.61 -16.74 -4.77
CA MET A 158 -0.04 -17.86 -4.08
C MET A 158 -1.41 -17.47 -3.52
N LEU A 159 -1.55 -16.28 -2.96
CA LEU A 159 -2.83 -15.76 -2.46
C LEU A 159 -3.83 -15.49 -3.59
N LEU A 160 -3.38 -14.89 -4.71
CA LEU A 160 -4.23 -14.62 -5.88
C LEU A 160 -4.79 -15.91 -6.49
N PHE A 161 -3.99 -16.96 -6.52
CA PHE A 161 -4.38 -18.25 -7.08
C PHE A 161 -4.90 -19.25 -6.03
N SER A 162 -5.10 -18.82 -4.78
CA SER A 162 -5.52 -19.70 -3.69
C SER A 162 -6.82 -20.42 -3.98
N SER A 163 -7.80 -19.78 -4.62
CA SER A 163 -9.07 -20.40 -5.03
C SER A 163 -8.90 -21.52 -6.07
N LEU A 164 -7.87 -21.47 -6.90
CA LEU A 164 -7.53 -22.51 -7.87
C LEU A 164 -6.64 -23.59 -7.25
N LEU A 165 -5.80 -23.23 -6.29
CA LEU A 165 -4.83 -24.13 -5.66
C LEU A 165 -5.46 -24.97 -4.55
N ASN A 166 -6.44 -24.43 -3.80
CA ASN A 166 -7.09 -25.14 -2.69
C ASN A 166 -7.68 -26.50 -3.08
N PRO A 167 -8.44 -26.66 -4.19
CA PRO A 167 -8.96 -27.97 -4.60
C PRO A 167 -7.85 -28.97 -4.93
N TRP A 168 -6.75 -28.46 -5.52
CA TRP A 168 -5.61 -29.29 -5.93
C TRP A 168 -4.77 -29.72 -4.72
N ILE A 169 -4.51 -28.81 -3.79
CA ILE A 169 -3.77 -29.07 -2.54
C ILE A 169 -4.55 -30.04 -1.64
N SER A 170 -5.87 -29.85 -1.50
CA SER A 170 -6.71 -30.74 -0.69
C SER A 170 -6.77 -32.16 -1.27
N SER A 171 -6.74 -32.30 -2.60
CA SER A 171 -6.67 -33.61 -3.23
C SER A 171 -5.30 -34.29 -3.08
N LEU A 172 -4.22 -33.52 -3.08
CA LEU A 172 -2.85 -34.02 -2.95
C LEU A 172 -2.49 -34.45 -1.51
N LEU A 173 -3.04 -33.72 -0.51
CA LEU A 173 -2.76 -33.98 0.91
C LEU A 173 -3.75 -34.92 1.58
N GLU A 174 -4.72 -35.50 0.83
CA GLU A 174 -5.79 -36.37 1.37
C GLU A 174 -6.46 -35.78 2.62
N LEU A 175 -6.54 -34.44 2.71
CA LEU A 175 -7.18 -33.78 3.83
C LEU A 175 -8.69 -34.14 3.81
N PRO A 176 -9.25 -34.61 4.93
CA PRO A 176 -10.67 -34.91 4.99
C PRO A 176 -11.48 -33.66 4.64
N LYS A 177 -12.49 -33.81 3.77
CA LYS A 177 -13.43 -32.78 3.27
C LYS A 177 -14.13 -31.93 4.36
N LYS A 178 -13.80 -32.12 5.63
CA LYS A 178 -14.42 -31.50 6.80
C LYS A 178 -13.94 -30.08 7.10
N ILE A 179 -13.01 -29.53 6.28
CA ILE A 179 -12.58 -28.14 6.39
C ILE A 179 -13.43 -27.22 5.48
N GLU A 180 -14.25 -27.79 4.60
CA GLU A 180 -15.11 -27.00 3.69
C GLU A 180 -16.38 -26.44 4.36
N ASN A 181 -16.75 -26.95 5.54
CA ASN A 181 -17.94 -26.50 6.27
C ASN A 181 -17.53 -26.05 7.67
N PHE A 182 -17.11 -24.80 7.82
CA PHE A 182 -17.31 -24.08 9.06
C PHE A 182 -18.79 -23.64 9.11
N ASP A 183 -19.70 -24.64 9.08
CA ASP A 183 -21.07 -24.48 9.49
C ASP A 183 -21.18 -24.79 10.97
N THR A 184 -21.59 -23.76 11.72
CA THR A 184 -21.97 -23.58 13.13
C THR A 184 -20.93 -22.98 14.00
#